data_c0c14c4ca3fd0b44af7c5e7814a2a7e2
#
_entry.id   c0c14c4ca3fd0b44af7c5e7814a2a7e2
#
_cell.length_a   1.000
_cell.length_b   1.000
_cell.length_c   1.000
_cell.angle_alpha   90.00
_cell.angle_beta   90.00
_cell.angle_gamma   90.00
#
_symmetry.space_group_name_H-M   'P 1'
#
loop_
_entity.id
_entity.type
_entity.pdbx_description
1 polymer ?
#
loop_
_entity_poly.entity_id
_entity_poly.type
_entity_poly.pdbx_seq_one_letter_code
_entity_poly.pdbx_strand_id
1 'polypeptide(L)'
;MGNNKKVCLIIVDGWGIGRNDHTNPIFLYKTPFLDHLKQNYPYYALQTSGIASGLKYLEEGSSEVGHLILGSGKVIYQAKTRIDQSISNGEFLKNKILLEAINHSKNNNSTLHLIGLIGSNETIASKEHLVSLIYLARANGFNNICVHLISDGKDGPKNEILEIIENLNKESTTLGSINIASITGRFYALNEHSEMYIDKFFKFLISNNQNQQEIQYLTELKTKSISDEFIEPFAIKNIFKPISSNDSVIFFNLKPNSFPIEYLANKLLQKETNISNLKITSLVDLNQKIKSVY
;
A
#
# COMPACT_ATOMS: atom_id res chain seq x y z
N MET A 1 46.44 -23.12 12.68
CA MET A 1 46.16 -21.70 12.24
C MET A 1 45.24 -21.76 11.03
N GLY A 2 43.97 -21.43 11.19
CA GLY A 2 43.01 -21.45 10.09
C GLY A 2 43.37 -20.40 9.05
N ASN A 3 43.52 -20.83 7.82
CA ASN A 3 43.76 -19.96 6.67
C ASN A 3 42.51 -19.10 6.46
N ASN A 4 42.45 -17.92 7.05
CA ASN A 4 41.35 -16.97 6.83
C ASN A 4 41.40 -16.51 5.37
N LYS A 5 40.67 -17.22 4.49
CA LYS A 5 40.47 -16.81 3.10
C LYS A 5 39.68 -15.52 3.10
N LYS A 6 40.23 -14.47 2.55
CA LYS A 6 39.54 -13.18 2.34
C LYS A 6 38.71 -13.29 1.05
N VAL A 7 37.48 -12.78 1.09
CA VAL A 7 36.61 -12.72 -0.06
C VAL A 7 36.34 -11.24 -0.37
N CYS A 8 36.40 -10.88 -1.65
CA CYS A 8 36.01 -9.57 -2.13
C CYS A 8 34.81 -9.75 -3.11
N LEU A 9 33.67 -9.16 -2.75
CA LEU A 9 32.51 -9.09 -3.64
C LEU A 9 32.49 -7.73 -4.33
N ILE A 10 32.55 -7.75 -5.68
CA ILE A 10 32.44 -6.52 -6.48
C ILE A 10 31.07 -6.54 -7.17
N ILE A 11 30.24 -5.55 -6.87
CA ILE A 11 28.91 -5.36 -7.46
C ILE A 11 29.03 -4.26 -8.52
N VAL A 12 28.77 -4.62 -9.79
CA VAL A 12 28.73 -3.68 -10.91
C VAL A 12 27.25 -3.46 -11.22
N ASP A 13 26.67 -2.49 -10.55
CA ASP A 13 25.24 -2.18 -10.66
C ASP A 13 24.90 -1.71 -12.08
N GLY A 14 23.75 -2.18 -12.62
CA GLY A 14 23.34 -1.92 -13.99
C GLY A 14 24.04 -2.76 -15.06
N TRP A 15 25.02 -3.59 -14.70
CA TRP A 15 25.71 -4.47 -15.66
C TRP A 15 24.98 -5.80 -15.81
N GLY A 16 24.21 -5.96 -16.88
CA GLY A 16 23.39 -7.14 -17.13
C GLY A 16 23.66 -7.82 -18.47
N ILE A 17 22.90 -8.88 -18.74
CA ILE A 17 22.89 -9.58 -20.02
C ILE A 17 21.84 -8.89 -20.91
N GLY A 18 22.31 -8.13 -21.89
CA GLY A 18 21.46 -7.44 -22.86
C GLY A 18 21.36 -8.18 -24.20
N ARG A 19 20.67 -7.56 -25.15
CA ARG A 19 20.59 -8.07 -26.53
C ARG A 19 21.94 -8.00 -27.22
N ASN A 20 22.20 -8.92 -28.18
CA ASN A 20 23.38 -8.91 -28.99
C ASN A 20 23.16 -8.06 -30.25
N ASP A 21 22.83 -6.79 -30.09
CA ASP A 21 22.57 -5.85 -31.18
C ASP A 21 23.06 -4.43 -30.83
N HIS A 22 22.84 -3.49 -31.77
CA HIS A 22 23.28 -2.09 -31.68
C HIS A 22 22.62 -1.30 -30.50
N THR A 23 21.60 -1.82 -29.87
CA THR A 23 20.93 -1.19 -28.70
C THR A 23 21.65 -1.48 -27.40
N ASN A 24 22.62 -2.41 -27.41
CA ASN A 24 23.35 -2.81 -26.20
C ASN A 24 24.79 -2.28 -26.23
N PRO A 25 25.16 -1.27 -25.43
CA PRO A 25 26.51 -0.73 -25.36
C PRO A 25 27.57 -1.79 -25.02
N ILE A 26 27.25 -2.78 -24.18
CA ILE A 26 28.17 -3.86 -23.79
C ILE A 26 28.50 -4.76 -24.99
N PHE A 27 27.56 -4.92 -25.92
CA PHE A 27 27.77 -5.66 -27.15
C PHE A 27 28.61 -4.85 -28.18
N LEU A 28 28.36 -3.52 -28.25
CA LEU A 28 29.09 -2.63 -29.19
C LEU A 28 30.53 -2.42 -28.76
N TYR A 29 30.77 -2.25 -27.48
CA TYR A 29 32.11 -1.99 -26.96
C TYR A 29 32.67 -3.28 -26.35
N LYS A 30 33.82 -3.70 -26.89
CA LYS A 30 34.54 -4.88 -26.42
C LYS A 30 34.92 -4.73 -24.95
N THR A 31 34.65 -5.77 -24.16
CA THR A 31 34.98 -5.85 -22.74
C THR A 31 35.98 -7.00 -22.47
N PRO A 32 37.22 -6.91 -22.95
CA PRO A 32 38.13 -8.05 -23.08
C PRO A 32 38.43 -8.72 -21.73
N PHE A 33 38.48 -7.93 -20.65
CA PHE A 33 38.71 -8.49 -19.30
C PHE A 33 37.50 -9.29 -18.80
N LEU A 34 36.28 -8.78 -18.97
CA LEU A 34 35.06 -9.48 -18.59
C LEU A 34 34.81 -10.72 -19.47
N ASP A 35 35.13 -10.61 -20.75
CA ASP A 35 35.06 -11.74 -21.68
C ASP A 35 36.02 -12.86 -21.27
N HIS A 36 37.24 -12.48 -20.87
CA HIS A 36 38.21 -13.43 -20.30
C HIS A 36 37.70 -14.09 -19.03
N LEU A 37 37.10 -13.33 -18.10
CA LEU A 37 36.52 -13.89 -16.87
C LEU A 37 35.40 -14.89 -17.18
N LYS A 38 34.50 -14.56 -18.09
CA LYS A 38 33.39 -15.46 -18.49
C LYS A 38 33.88 -16.76 -19.10
N GLN A 39 35.00 -16.74 -19.81
CA GLN A 39 35.56 -17.92 -20.47
C GLN A 39 36.38 -18.82 -19.53
N ASN A 40 37.01 -18.26 -18.52
CA ASN A 40 38.02 -18.98 -17.72
C ASN A 40 37.59 -19.23 -16.25
N TYR A 41 36.49 -18.62 -15.81
CA TYR A 41 35.98 -18.78 -14.45
C TYR A 41 34.51 -19.19 -14.42
N PRO A 42 34.00 -19.79 -13.33
CA PRO A 42 32.58 -20.11 -13.21
C PRO A 42 31.73 -18.84 -13.42
N TYR A 43 30.77 -18.94 -14.36
CA TYR A 43 29.88 -17.87 -14.73
C TYR A 43 28.43 -18.37 -14.69
N TYR A 44 27.56 -17.58 -14.01
CA TYR A 44 26.14 -17.89 -13.88
C TYR A 44 25.30 -16.66 -14.18
N ALA A 45 24.16 -16.86 -14.82
CA ALA A 45 23.16 -15.83 -15.01
C ALA A 45 22.15 -15.89 -13.85
N LEU A 46 21.85 -14.75 -13.25
CA LEU A 46 20.85 -14.59 -12.21
C LEU A 46 19.68 -13.79 -12.76
N GLN A 47 18.48 -14.18 -12.38
CA GLN A 47 17.28 -13.40 -12.65
C GLN A 47 17.18 -12.25 -11.63
N THR A 48 17.04 -11.02 -12.12
CA THR A 48 17.03 -9.80 -11.30
C THR A 48 15.66 -9.14 -11.23
N SER A 49 14.63 -9.80 -11.77
CA SER A 49 13.25 -9.30 -11.84
C SER A 49 12.24 -10.41 -11.54
N GLY A 50 11.03 -10.03 -11.25
CA GLY A 50 9.92 -10.96 -11.03
C GLY A 50 10.09 -11.86 -9.80
N ILE A 51 9.43 -13.01 -9.81
CA ILE A 51 9.29 -13.91 -8.64
C ILE A 51 10.64 -14.35 -8.06
N ALA A 52 11.64 -14.60 -8.88
CA ALA A 52 12.96 -14.99 -8.43
C ALA A 52 13.68 -13.91 -7.59
N SER A 53 13.25 -12.67 -7.72
CA SER A 53 13.74 -11.51 -6.95
C SER A 53 12.74 -11.06 -5.87
N GLY A 54 11.77 -11.89 -5.50
CA GLY A 54 10.77 -11.53 -4.48
C GLY A 54 9.74 -10.49 -4.91
N LEU A 55 9.63 -10.26 -6.22
CA LEU A 55 8.73 -9.31 -6.87
C LEU A 55 7.57 -10.05 -7.56
N LYS A 56 6.59 -9.31 -8.08
CA LYS A 56 5.53 -9.91 -8.92
C LYS A 56 6.11 -10.43 -10.23
N TYR A 57 5.37 -11.34 -10.88
CA TYR A 57 5.69 -11.79 -12.24
C TYR A 57 5.76 -10.59 -13.19
N LEU A 58 6.83 -10.49 -13.96
CA LEU A 58 7.16 -9.39 -14.87
C LEU A 58 7.43 -8.01 -14.22
N GLU A 59 7.43 -7.89 -12.90
CA GLU A 59 7.82 -6.67 -12.23
C GLU A 59 9.34 -6.47 -12.34
N GLU A 60 9.76 -5.27 -12.72
CA GLU A 60 11.18 -4.90 -12.86
C GLU A 60 11.86 -4.86 -11.49
N GLY A 61 13.11 -5.31 -11.44
CA GLY A 61 13.94 -5.23 -10.25
C GLY A 61 14.42 -3.80 -9.99
N SER A 62 14.83 -3.56 -8.75
CA SER A 62 15.49 -2.33 -8.35
C SER A 62 16.84 -2.62 -7.69
N SER A 63 17.73 -1.64 -7.73
CA SER A 63 19.05 -1.73 -7.06
C SER A 63 18.89 -2.02 -5.56
N GLU A 64 17.94 -1.35 -4.89
CA GLU A 64 17.65 -1.54 -3.46
C GLU A 64 17.29 -2.99 -3.13
N VAL A 65 16.33 -3.55 -3.85
CA VAL A 65 15.88 -4.94 -3.66
C VAL A 65 17.00 -5.93 -3.95
N GLY A 66 17.77 -5.71 -5.02
CA GLY A 66 18.91 -6.56 -5.38
C GLY A 66 20.00 -6.57 -4.32
N HIS A 67 20.39 -5.41 -3.79
CA HIS A 67 21.38 -5.31 -2.72
C HIS A 67 20.90 -5.95 -1.41
N LEU A 68 19.61 -5.81 -1.09
CA LEU A 68 19.03 -6.43 0.09
C LEU A 68 19.06 -7.97 0.00
N ILE A 69 18.76 -8.52 -1.18
CA ILE A 69 18.83 -9.97 -1.44
C ILE A 69 20.28 -10.47 -1.35
N LEU A 70 21.23 -9.76 -1.96
CA LEU A 70 22.65 -10.10 -1.89
C LEU A 70 23.15 -10.08 -0.44
N GLY A 71 22.79 -9.04 0.33
CA GLY A 71 23.22 -8.89 1.72
C GLY A 71 22.61 -9.93 2.66
N SER A 72 21.36 -10.32 2.42
CA SER A 72 20.64 -11.33 3.25
C SER A 72 20.95 -12.77 2.87
N GLY A 73 21.46 -13.02 1.66
CA GLY A 73 21.69 -14.34 1.10
C GLY A 73 20.40 -15.14 0.81
N LYS A 74 19.25 -14.48 0.75
CA LYS A 74 17.95 -15.11 0.48
C LYS A 74 17.01 -14.14 -0.22
N VAL A 75 16.04 -14.67 -0.95
CA VAL A 75 14.99 -13.86 -1.58
C VAL A 75 14.11 -13.25 -0.48
N ILE A 76 13.98 -11.92 -0.52
CA ILE A 76 13.10 -11.16 0.40
C ILE A 76 11.91 -10.67 -0.40
N TYR A 77 10.74 -11.23 -0.13
CA TYR A 77 9.51 -10.80 -0.77
C TYR A 77 9.08 -9.42 -0.27
N GLN A 78 8.78 -8.53 -1.21
CA GLN A 78 8.24 -7.21 -0.90
C GLN A 78 6.86 -7.33 -0.24
N ALA A 79 6.45 -6.29 0.51
CA ALA A 79 5.19 -6.31 1.26
C ALA A 79 3.99 -6.70 0.39
N LYS A 80 3.86 -6.10 -0.80
CA LYS A 80 2.78 -6.42 -1.75
C LYS A 80 2.78 -7.90 -2.12
N THR A 81 3.93 -8.45 -2.53
CA THR A 81 4.05 -9.86 -2.93
C THR A 81 3.71 -10.80 -1.78
N ARG A 82 4.14 -10.49 -0.56
CA ARG A 82 3.82 -11.28 0.65
C ARG A 82 2.32 -11.30 0.93
N ILE A 83 1.66 -10.15 0.82
CA ILE A 83 0.21 -10.03 1.04
C ILE A 83 -0.55 -10.77 -0.07
N ASP A 84 -0.19 -10.55 -1.35
CA ASP A 84 -0.79 -11.24 -2.49
C ASP A 84 -0.70 -12.77 -2.34
N GLN A 85 0.45 -13.29 -1.92
CA GLN A 85 0.64 -14.71 -1.64
C GLN A 85 -0.24 -15.19 -0.48
N SER A 86 -0.35 -14.41 0.59
CA SER A 86 -1.18 -14.80 1.74
C SER A 86 -2.67 -14.76 1.43
N ILE A 87 -3.11 -13.90 0.52
CA ILE A 87 -4.47 -13.89 0.01
C ILE A 87 -4.72 -15.14 -0.84
N SER A 88 -3.81 -15.45 -1.77
CA SER A 88 -3.97 -16.57 -2.70
C SER A 88 -3.94 -17.93 -2.01
N ASN A 89 -3.17 -18.11 -0.94
CA ASN A 89 -3.08 -19.35 -0.16
C ASN A 89 -4.06 -19.42 1.02
N GLY A 90 -4.86 -18.35 1.25
CA GLY A 90 -5.87 -18.28 2.30
C GLY A 90 -5.33 -17.96 3.70
N GLU A 91 -4.04 -17.71 3.88
CA GLU A 91 -3.47 -17.34 5.17
C GLU A 91 -3.92 -15.95 5.63
N PHE A 92 -4.19 -15.04 4.68
CA PHE A 92 -4.73 -13.72 4.97
C PHE A 92 -6.02 -13.78 5.80
N LEU A 93 -6.89 -14.74 5.51
CA LEU A 93 -8.16 -14.94 6.21
C LEU A 93 -7.99 -15.46 7.65
N LYS A 94 -6.80 -15.96 7.98
CA LYS A 94 -6.46 -16.50 9.31
C LYS A 94 -5.57 -15.55 10.11
N ASN A 95 -5.25 -14.38 9.55
CA ASN A 95 -4.33 -13.45 10.20
C ASN A 95 -4.91 -12.91 11.51
N LYS A 96 -4.25 -13.22 12.62
CA LYS A 96 -4.71 -12.91 13.97
C LYS A 96 -4.86 -11.41 14.23
N ILE A 97 -3.94 -10.59 13.67
CA ILE A 97 -3.95 -9.13 13.89
C ILE A 97 -5.16 -8.49 13.21
N LEU A 98 -5.47 -8.90 11.97
CA LEU A 98 -6.67 -8.44 11.26
C LEU A 98 -7.95 -8.91 11.95
N LEU A 99 -8.00 -10.17 12.36
CA LEU A 99 -9.14 -10.73 13.10
C LEU A 99 -9.33 -10.04 14.45
N GLU A 100 -8.26 -9.69 15.17
CA GLU A 100 -8.35 -8.90 16.40
C GLU A 100 -8.97 -7.52 16.16
N ALA A 101 -8.62 -6.82 15.06
CA ALA A 101 -9.19 -5.53 14.74
C ALA A 101 -10.68 -5.63 14.40
N ILE A 102 -11.08 -6.64 13.61
CA ILE A 102 -12.47 -6.88 13.24
C ILE A 102 -13.29 -7.25 14.51
N ASN A 103 -12.78 -8.18 15.33
CA ASN A 103 -13.46 -8.61 16.53
C ASN A 103 -13.58 -7.48 17.57
N HIS A 104 -12.61 -6.57 17.63
CA HIS A 104 -12.69 -5.40 18.49
C HIS A 104 -13.93 -4.55 18.14
N SER A 105 -14.10 -4.15 16.89
CA SER A 105 -15.29 -3.40 16.46
C SER A 105 -16.58 -4.21 16.63
N LYS A 106 -16.55 -5.51 16.33
CA LYS A 106 -17.71 -6.39 16.51
C LYS A 106 -18.17 -6.46 17.95
N ASN A 107 -17.25 -6.68 18.89
CA ASN A 107 -17.57 -6.81 20.31
C ASN A 107 -18.04 -5.50 20.96
N ASN A 108 -17.63 -4.37 20.40
CA ASN A 108 -18.04 -3.05 20.88
C ASN A 108 -19.23 -2.46 20.11
N ASN A 109 -19.83 -3.19 19.15
CA ASN A 109 -20.88 -2.69 18.25
C ASN A 109 -20.51 -1.36 17.57
N SER A 110 -19.25 -1.21 17.21
CA SER A 110 -18.65 0.00 16.65
C SER A 110 -18.34 -0.14 15.16
N THR A 111 -17.54 0.76 14.59
CA THR A 111 -17.22 0.79 13.16
C THR A 111 -15.80 0.29 12.89
N LEU A 112 -15.64 -0.44 11.79
CA LEU A 112 -14.34 -0.74 11.20
C LEU A 112 -14.06 0.25 10.07
N HIS A 113 -13.02 1.05 10.22
CA HIS A 113 -12.56 2.01 9.19
C HIS A 113 -11.40 1.41 8.41
N LEU A 114 -11.52 1.37 7.10
CA LEU A 114 -10.45 0.98 6.17
C LEU A 114 -9.94 2.23 5.46
N ILE A 115 -8.68 2.59 5.65
CA ILE A 115 -8.09 3.82 5.12
C ILE A 115 -6.90 3.47 4.25
N GLY A 116 -6.87 3.97 3.01
CA GLY A 116 -5.72 3.79 2.15
C GLY A 116 -5.88 4.40 0.77
N LEU A 117 -4.75 4.48 0.07
CA LEU A 117 -4.69 4.98 -1.29
C LEU A 117 -5.33 3.96 -2.24
N ILE A 118 -5.96 4.47 -3.30
CA ILE A 118 -6.45 3.67 -4.40
C ILE A 118 -6.11 4.35 -5.72
N GLY A 119 -5.59 3.56 -6.66
CA GLY A 119 -5.15 4.00 -7.98
C GLY A 119 -4.81 2.78 -8.85
N SER A 120 -4.59 3.01 -10.13
CA SER A 120 -4.14 1.97 -11.05
C SER A 120 -2.67 1.59 -10.83
N ASN A 121 -1.89 2.49 -10.25
CA ASN A 121 -0.52 2.18 -9.81
C ASN A 121 -0.57 1.60 -8.39
N GLU A 122 -0.43 0.29 -8.29
CA GLU A 122 -0.55 -0.45 -7.04
C GLU A 122 0.73 -0.51 -6.19
N THR A 123 1.69 0.38 -6.38
CA THR A 123 2.93 0.40 -5.59
C THR A 123 2.70 0.82 -4.14
N ILE A 124 1.74 1.72 -3.91
CA ILE A 124 1.44 2.27 -2.58
C ILE A 124 0.30 1.51 -1.88
N ALA A 125 -0.66 0.99 -2.64
CA ALA A 125 -1.75 0.18 -2.12
C ALA A 125 -2.38 -0.66 -3.25
N SER A 126 -3.19 -1.67 -2.91
CA SER A 126 -3.85 -2.52 -3.90
C SER A 126 -5.35 -2.60 -3.64
N LYS A 127 -6.12 -2.53 -4.71
CA LYS A 127 -7.58 -2.72 -4.69
C LYS A 127 -7.93 -4.11 -4.15
N GLU A 128 -7.20 -5.13 -4.55
CA GLU A 128 -7.39 -6.51 -4.12
C GLU A 128 -7.21 -6.68 -2.61
N HIS A 129 -6.30 -5.90 -2.01
CA HIS A 129 -6.11 -5.91 -0.55
C HIS A 129 -7.31 -5.31 0.17
N LEU A 130 -7.85 -4.19 -0.32
CA LEU A 130 -9.08 -3.58 0.22
C LEU A 130 -10.26 -4.57 0.13
N VAL A 131 -10.46 -5.17 -1.04
CA VAL A 131 -11.51 -6.18 -1.28
C VAL A 131 -11.36 -7.36 -0.34
N SER A 132 -10.14 -7.86 -0.17
CA SER A 132 -9.84 -8.97 0.75
C SER A 132 -10.09 -8.62 2.22
N LEU A 133 -9.84 -7.39 2.65
CA LEU A 133 -10.16 -6.91 4.00
C LEU A 133 -11.68 -6.85 4.22
N ILE A 134 -12.43 -6.35 3.24
CA ILE A 134 -13.90 -6.32 3.31
C ILE A 134 -14.47 -7.75 3.36
N TYR A 135 -13.95 -8.64 2.52
CA TYR A 135 -14.33 -10.05 2.51
C TYR A 135 -14.04 -10.71 3.86
N LEU A 136 -12.85 -10.49 4.42
CA LEU A 136 -12.47 -11.03 5.73
C LEU A 136 -13.43 -10.57 6.84
N ALA A 137 -13.78 -9.28 6.87
CA ALA A 137 -14.70 -8.75 7.89
C ALA A 137 -16.09 -9.39 7.75
N ARG A 138 -16.61 -9.50 6.54
CA ARG A 138 -17.93 -10.08 6.26
C ARG A 138 -18.00 -11.58 6.50
N ALA A 139 -16.96 -12.31 6.13
CA ALA A 139 -16.84 -13.75 6.44
C ALA A 139 -16.86 -14.02 7.95
N ASN A 140 -16.47 -13.03 8.78
CA ASN A 140 -16.57 -13.08 10.24
C ASN A 140 -17.89 -12.48 10.77
N GLY A 141 -18.88 -12.24 9.91
CA GLY A 141 -20.20 -11.73 10.29
C GLY A 141 -20.20 -10.27 10.73
N PHE A 142 -19.27 -9.44 10.18
CA PHE A 142 -19.18 -8.01 10.49
C PHE A 142 -19.39 -7.14 9.25
N ASN A 143 -20.40 -6.26 9.28
CA ASN A 143 -20.83 -5.46 8.13
C ASN A 143 -20.72 -3.94 8.35
N ASN A 144 -20.47 -3.48 9.58
CA ASN A 144 -20.36 -2.05 9.87
C ASN A 144 -18.97 -1.51 9.49
N ILE A 145 -18.73 -1.43 8.17
CA ILE A 145 -17.45 -1.05 7.56
C ILE A 145 -17.60 0.30 6.89
N CYS A 146 -16.67 1.23 7.13
CA CYS A 146 -16.51 2.49 6.43
C CYS A 146 -15.18 2.51 5.68
N VAL A 147 -15.22 2.73 4.36
CA VAL A 147 -14.03 2.81 3.52
C VAL A 147 -13.70 4.27 3.24
N HIS A 148 -12.51 4.71 3.59
CA HIS A 148 -11.98 6.04 3.34
C HIS A 148 -10.91 5.94 2.23
N LEU A 149 -11.28 6.33 1.03
CA LEU A 149 -10.40 6.25 -0.13
C LEU A 149 -9.51 7.49 -0.22
N ILE A 150 -8.22 7.26 -0.39
CA ILE A 150 -7.26 8.29 -0.76
C ILE A 150 -7.02 8.13 -2.26
N SER A 151 -7.43 9.12 -3.07
CA SER A 151 -7.25 9.09 -4.53
C SER A 151 -5.82 9.47 -4.91
N ASP A 152 -5.29 8.83 -5.96
CA ASP A 152 -3.90 9.01 -6.41
C ASP A 152 -3.72 10.28 -7.25
N GLY A 153 -3.94 10.22 -8.55
CA GLY A 153 -3.79 11.33 -9.49
C GLY A 153 -2.35 11.84 -9.71
N LYS A 154 -1.34 11.17 -9.12
CA LYS A 154 0.08 11.52 -9.23
C LYS A 154 0.91 10.40 -9.90
N ASP A 155 0.86 9.18 -9.35
CA ASP A 155 1.59 8.04 -9.87
C ASP A 155 0.77 7.26 -10.92
N GLY A 156 -0.54 7.53 -10.99
CA GLY A 156 -1.49 7.03 -11.96
C GLY A 156 -2.14 8.17 -12.77
N PRO A 157 -3.21 7.85 -13.55
CA PRO A 157 -4.00 8.85 -14.29
C PRO A 157 -4.59 9.92 -13.36
N LYS A 158 -4.67 11.15 -13.88
CA LYS A 158 -5.12 12.31 -13.07
C LYS A 158 -6.58 12.26 -12.64
N ASN A 159 -7.43 11.48 -13.29
CA ASN A 159 -8.88 11.44 -13.08
C ASN A 159 -9.40 10.00 -13.26
N GLU A 160 -8.96 9.08 -12.42
CA GLU A 160 -9.36 7.66 -12.49
C GLU A 160 -10.28 7.21 -11.34
N ILE A 161 -10.43 8.04 -10.29
CA ILE A 161 -11.16 7.63 -9.08
C ILE A 161 -12.61 7.20 -9.35
N LEU A 162 -13.31 7.84 -10.28
CA LEU A 162 -14.67 7.45 -10.65
C LEU A 162 -14.71 6.04 -11.24
N GLU A 163 -13.82 5.72 -12.17
CA GLU A 163 -13.74 4.39 -12.79
C GLU A 163 -13.40 3.32 -11.75
N ILE A 164 -12.47 3.64 -10.83
CA ILE A 164 -12.12 2.74 -9.73
C ILE A 164 -13.34 2.45 -8.85
N ILE A 165 -14.11 3.48 -8.49
CA ILE A 165 -15.34 3.31 -7.69
C ILE A 165 -16.39 2.48 -8.43
N GLU A 166 -16.59 2.71 -9.72
CA GLU A 166 -17.48 1.89 -10.54
C GLU A 166 -17.05 0.42 -10.57
N ASN A 167 -15.76 0.16 -10.70
CA ASN A 167 -15.20 -1.18 -10.64
C ASN A 167 -15.36 -1.83 -9.26
N LEU A 168 -15.14 -1.11 -8.17
CA LEU A 168 -15.44 -1.58 -6.83
C LEU A 168 -16.91 -1.93 -6.64
N ASN A 169 -17.81 -1.10 -7.19
CA ASN A 169 -19.25 -1.35 -7.14
C ASN A 169 -19.68 -2.59 -7.94
N LYS A 170 -19.00 -2.91 -9.05
CA LYS A 170 -19.25 -4.18 -9.77
C LYS A 170 -18.88 -5.40 -8.92
N GLU A 171 -17.80 -5.33 -8.17
CA GLU A 171 -17.40 -6.40 -7.23
C GLU A 171 -18.37 -6.54 -6.06
N SER A 172 -19.16 -5.51 -5.76
CA SER A 172 -20.17 -5.53 -4.71
C SER A 172 -21.30 -6.55 -4.97
N THR A 173 -21.48 -7.03 -6.18
CA THR A 173 -22.46 -8.09 -6.51
C THR A 173 -22.17 -9.40 -5.79
N THR A 174 -20.89 -9.69 -5.53
CA THR A 174 -20.46 -10.90 -4.81
C THR A 174 -20.18 -10.65 -3.34
N LEU A 175 -19.74 -9.43 -2.99
CA LEU A 175 -19.34 -9.06 -1.63
C LEU A 175 -20.43 -8.31 -0.84
N GLY A 176 -21.52 -7.86 -1.49
CA GLY A 176 -22.47 -6.88 -0.93
C GLY A 176 -21.93 -5.44 -1.05
N SER A 177 -22.78 -4.43 -0.83
CA SER A 177 -22.45 -3.01 -1.07
C SER A 177 -21.23 -2.55 -0.30
N ILE A 178 -20.24 -1.95 -0.98
CA ILE A 178 -19.05 -1.36 -0.37
C ILE A 178 -19.39 0.07 0.06
N ASN A 179 -19.32 0.33 1.36
CA ASN A 179 -19.64 1.64 1.95
C ASN A 179 -18.43 2.58 1.83
N ILE A 180 -18.28 3.24 0.69
CA ILE A 180 -17.29 4.31 0.53
C ILE A 180 -17.79 5.52 1.33
N ALA A 181 -17.12 5.77 2.46
CA ALA A 181 -17.52 6.80 3.42
C ALA A 181 -16.93 8.18 3.09
N SER A 182 -15.73 8.23 2.55
CA SER A 182 -15.10 9.48 2.17
C SER A 182 -14.06 9.30 1.06
N ILE A 183 -13.77 10.40 0.38
CA ILE A 183 -12.74 10.50 -0.64
C ILE A 183 -11.87 11.71 -0.35
N THR A 184 -10.55 11.54 -0.51
CA THR A 184 -9.55 12.58 -0.23
C THR A 184 -8.36 12.41 -1.15
N GLY A 185 -7.90 13.46 -1.81
CA GLY A 185 -6.70 13.42 -2.63
C GLY A 185 -5.43 13.18 -1.80
N ARG A 186 -4.48 12.45 -2.36
CA ARG A 186 -3.22 12.13 -1.67
C ARG A 186 -2.41 13.36 -1.25
N PHE A 187 -2.60 14.50 -1.90
CA PHE A 187 -2.00 15.77 -1.49
C PHE A 187 -2.33 16.14 -0.05
N TYR A 188 -3.54 15.84 0.41
CA TYR A 188 -3.97 16.10 1.79
C TYR A 188 -3.61 14.95 2.73
N ALA A 189 -3.84 13.72 2.29
CA ALA A 189 -3.73 12.56 3.17
C ALA A 189 -2.30 11.99 3.29
N LEU A 190 -1.49 12.11 2.24
CA LEU A 190 -0.15 11.51 2.14
C LEU A 190 0.95 12.54 1.85
N ASN A 191 0.80 13.78 2.34
CA ASN A 191 1.81 14.81 2.17
C ASN A 191 3.03 14.55 3.06
N GLU A 192 4.19 14.33 2.44
CA GLU A 192 5.44 14.05 3.16
C GLU A 192 6.15 15.31 3.66
N HIS A 193 5.71 16.50 3.22
CA HIS A 193 6.39 17.78 3.47
C HIS A 193 5.61 18.75 4.37
N SER A 194 4.34 18.45 4.69
CA SER A 194 3.49 19.35 5.46
C SER A 194 2.46 18.62 6.32
N GLU A 195 2.65 18.68 7.61
CA GLU A 195 1.69 18.18 8.61
C GLU A 195 0.33 18.88 8.54
N MET A 196 0.31 20.14 8.12
CA MET A 196 -0.92 20.95 8.05
C MET A 196 -2.00 20.29 7.16
N TYR A 197 -1.61 19.69 6.04
CA TYR A 197 -2.55 19.00 5.15
C TYR A 197 -3.04 17.70 5.77
N ILE A 198 -2.15 16.96 6.42
CA ILE A 198 -2.52 15.72 7.14
C ILE A 198 -3.44 16.06 8.32
N ASP A 199 -3.19 17.16 9.03
CA ASP A 199 -4.06 17.66 10.11
C ASP A 199 -5.46 18.02 9.59
N LYS A 200 -5.57 18.59 8.38
CA LYS A 200 -6.88 18.84 7.74
C LYS A 200 -7.63 17.53 7.52
N PHE A 201 -6.95 16.51 7.01
CA PHE A 201 -7.53 15.17 6.81
C PHE A 201 -7.85 14.48 8.15
N PHE A 202 -6.97 14.57 9.14
CA PHE A 202 -7.22 14.06 10.49
C PHE A 202 -8.49 14.67 11.11
N LYS A 203 -8.60 16.01 11.13
CA LYS A 203 -9.78 16.72 11.65
C LYS A 203 -11.04 16.31 10.90
N PHE A 204 -10.94 16.10 9.60
CA PHE A 204 -12.02 15.60 8.79
C PHE A 204 -12.47 14.22 9.27
N LEU A 205 -11.58 13.27 9.50
CA LEU A 205 -11.92 11.90 9.87
C LEU A 205 -12.63 11.78 11.24
N ILE A 206 -12.37 12.69 12.19
CA ILE A 206 -12.92 12.64 13.55
C ILE A 206 -14.13 13.56 13.78
N SER A 207 -14.51 14.40 12.82
CA SER A 207 -15.58 15.39 13.00
C SER A 207 -16.91 14.91 12.44
N ASN A 208 -18.00 15.25 13.13
CA ASN A 208 -19.37 15.04 12.64
C ASN A 208 -19.83 16.10 11.64
N ASN A 209 -19.15 17.25 11.59
CA ASN A 209 -19.58 18.41 10.80
C ASN A 209 -18.78 18.48 9.49
N GLN A 210 -19.10 17.60 8.55
CA GLN A 210 -18.35 17.43 7.31
C GLN A 210 -19.06 18.04 6.11
N ASN A 211 -18.26 18.42 5.10
CA ASN A 211 -18.75 18.67 3.76
C ASN A 211 -19.26 17.35 3.17
N GLN A 212 -20.57 17.14 3.18
CA GLN A 212 -21.21 15.94 2.66
C GLN A 212 -21.59 16.17 1.18
N GLN A 213 -21.17 15.25 0.34
CA GLN A 213 -21.43 15.27 -1.09
C GLN A 213 -21.98 13.92 -1.56
N GLU A 214 -22.69 13.95 -2.66
CA GLU A 214 -23.00 12.73 -3.42
C GLU A 214 -21.76 12.31 -4.24
N ILE A 215 -21.70 11.05 -4.65
CA ILE A 215 -20.55 10.54 -5.43
C ILE A 215 -20.40 11.26 -6.79
N GLN A 216 -21.50 11.78 -7.32
CA GLN A 216 -21.55 12.59 -8.54
C GLN A 216 -20.72 13.87 -8.48
N TYR A 217 -20.40 14.36 -7.26
CA TYR A 217 -19.51 15.48 -7.06
C TYR A 217 -18.14 15.27 -7.73
N LEU A 218 -17.67 14.04 -7.84
CA LEU A 218 -16.43 13.71 -8.55
C LEU A 218 -16.52 14.08 -10.06
N THR A 219 -17.69 13.94 -10.67
CA THR A 219 -17.89 14.36 -12.06
C THR A 219 -17.77 15.88 -12.21
N GLU A 220 -18.27 16.64 -11.24
CA GLU A 220 -18.10 18.10 -11.21
C GLU A 220 -16.62 18.48 -11.06
N LEU A 221 -15.87 17.81 -10.19
CA LEU A 221 -14.44 18.06 -10.02
C LEU A 221 -13.67 17.76 -11.31
N LYS A 222 -14.02 16.67 -11.99
CA LYS A 222 -13.43 16.32 -13.29
C LYS A 222 -13.71 17.38 -14.35
N THR A 223 -14.94 17.92 -14.43
CA THR A 223 -15.29 18.98 -15.38
C THR A 223 -14.55 20.28 -15.07
N LYS A 224 -14.21 20.55 -13.81
CA LYS A 224 -13.38 21.66 -13.37
C LYS A 224 -11.88 21.39 -13.55
N SER A 225 -11.49 20.28 -14.17
CA SER A 225 -10.09 19.85 -14.36
C SER A 225 -9.28 19.72 -13.06
N ILE A 226 -9.96 19.41 -11.95
CA ILE A 226 -9.28 19.12 -10.67
C ILE A 226 -8.81 17.68 -10.73
N SER A 227 -7.49 17.48 -10.58
CA SER A 227 -6.89 16.15 -10.50
C SER A 227 -7.28 15.44 -9.21
N ASP A 228 -7.39 14.12 -9.26
CA ASP A 228 -7.65 13.25 -8.11
C ASP A 228 -6.68 13.49 -6.95
N GLU A 229 -5.43 13.89 -7.25
CA GLU A 229 -4.41 14.25 -6.26
C GLU A 229 -4.86 15.38 -5.32
N PHE A 230 -5.60 16.35 -5.84
CA PHE A 230 -5.96 17.60 -5.14
C PHE A 230 -7.42 17.62 -4.66
N ILE A 231 -8.11 16.50 -4.63
CA ILE A 231 -9.47 16.41 -4.09
C ILE A 231 -9.44 16.72 -2.60
N GLU A 232 -10.11 17.81 -2.20
CA GLU A 232 -10.29 18.14 -0.79
C GLU A 232 -11.11 17.05 -0.07
N PRO A 233 -10.82 16.75 1.21
CA PRO A 233 -11.58 15.76 1.96
C PRO A 233 -13.08 16.05 1.91
N PHE A 234 -13.88 15.08 1.49
CA PHE A 234 -15.33 15.14 1.59
C PHE A 234 -15.94 13.81 2.00
N ALA A 235 -17.06 13.88 2.67
CA ALA A 235 -17.83 12.73 3.14
C ALA A 235 -18.92 12.37 2.12
N ILE A 236 -19.15 11.06 1.94
CA ILE A 236 -20.30 10.58 1.14
C ILE A 236 -21.54 10.62 2.03
N LYS A 237 -22.55 11.33 1.55
CA LYS A 237 -23.80 11.58 2.24
C LYS A 237 -24.47 10.26 2.68
N ASN A 238 -24.96 10.25 3.91
CA ASN A 238 -25.64 9.11 4.55
C ASN A 238 -24.75 7.85 4.78
N ILE A 239 -23.45 7.87 4.42
CA ILE A 239 -22.55 6.72 4.57
C ILE A 239 -21.45 7.04 5.59
N PHE A 240 -20.94 8.26 5.58
CA PHE A 240 -19.82 8.66 6.42
C PHE A 240 -20.15 8.52 7.92
N LYS A 241 -19.21 7.96 8.64
CA LYS A 241 -19.17 7.96 10.10
C LYS A 241 -17.80 8.45 10.53
N PRO A 242 -17.70 9.39 11.48
CA PRO A 242 -16.41 9.81 12.01
C PRO A 242 -15.79 8.69 12.83
N ILE A 243 -14.47 8.65 12.89
CA ILE A 243 -13.74 7.76 13.77
C ILE A 243 -14.02 8.15 15.22
N SER A 244 -14.47 7.21 15.99
CA SER A 244 -14.96 7.40 17.35
C SER A 244 -14.38 6.38 18.32
N SER A 245 -14.68 6.53 19.60
CA SER A 245 -14.26 5.56 20.63
C SER A 245 -14.78 4.15 20.32
N ASN A 246 -13.96 3.16 20.64
CA ASN A 246 -14.17 1.73 20.40
C ASN A 246 -14.11 1.28 18.94
N ASP A 247 -13.86 2.17 17.98
CA ASP A 247 -13.70 1.79 16.58
C ASP A 247 -12.39 1.04 16.35
N SER A 248 -12.28 0.45 15.17
CA SER A 248 -11.01 -0.06 14.65
C SER A 248 -10.65 0.65 13.34
N VAL A 249 -9.35 0.90 13.13
CA VAL A 249 -8.81 1.46 11.90
C VAL A 249 -7.78 0.48 11.33
N ILE A 250 -7.92 0.14 10.07
CA ILE A 250 -6.91 -0.62 9.33
C ILE A 250 -6.40 0.24 8.18
N PHE A 251 -5.10 0.56 8.22
CA PHE A 251 -4.40 1.18 7.10
C PHE A 251 -3.95 0.09 6.12
N PHE A 252 -4.36 0.21 4.85
CA PHE A 252 -4.01 -0.78 3.82
C PHE A 252 -2.96 -0.31 2.82
N ASN A 253 -2.25 0.78 3.13
CA ASN A 253 -1.08 1.22 2.37
C ASN A 253 0.09 0.26 2.55
N LEU A 254 0.95 0.14 1.51
CA LEU A 254 2.04 -0.83 1.42
C LEU A 254 3.44 -0.23 1.65
N LYS A 255 3.55 1.10 1.78
CA LYS A 255 4.81 1.78 2.08
C LYS A 255 5.10 1.69 3.58
N PRO A 256 6.09 0.89 4.01
CA PRO A 256 6.48 0.84 5.42
C PRO A 256 7.10 2.18 5.84
N ASN A 257 7.05 2.46 7.15
CA ASN A 257 7.58 3.70 7.74
C ASN A 257 7.09 4.97 7.02
N SER A 258 5.85 4.95 6.53
CA SER A 258 5.23 6.09 5.85
C SER A 258 4.92 7.21 6.86
N PHE A 259 5.69 8.30 6.83
CA PHE A 259 5.50 9.44 7.72
C PHE A 259 4.04 9.94 7.78
N PRO A 260 3.32 10.17 6.66
CA PRO A 260 1.93 10.65 6.73
C PRO A 260 0.99 9.69 7.44
N ILE A 261 1.09 8.39 7.18
CA ILE A 261 0.23 7.38 7.81
C ILE A 261 0.59 7.20 9.28
N GLU A 262 1.88 7.18 9.61
CA GLU A 262 2.34 7.14 11.00
C GLU A 262 1.88 8.36 11.79
N TYR A 263 2.03 9.56 11.21
CA TYR A 263 1.57 10.81 11.81
C TYR A 263 0.06 10.78 12.09
N LEU A 264 -0.74 10.40 11.08
CA LEU A 264 -2.19 10.28 11.22
C LEU A 264 -2.57 9.27 12.32
N ALA A 265 -1.94 8.11 12.34
CA ALA A 265 -2.20 7.08 13.33
C ALA A 265 -1.82 7.52 14.75
N ASN A 266 -0.68 8.19 14.91
CA ASN A 266 -0.26 8.76 16.20
C ASN A 266 -1.23 9.85 16.68
N LYS A 267 -1.71 10.72 15.79
CA LYS A 267 -2.74 11.74 16.11
C LYS A 267 -4.03 11.11 16.60
N LEU A 268 -4.51 10.05 15.94
CA LEU A 268 -5.72 9.33 16.36
C LEU A 268 -5.58 8.71 17.77
N LEU A 269 -4.37 8.37 18.21
CA LEU A 269 -4.09 7.79 19.51
C LEU A 269 -3.81 8.84 20.61
N GLN A 270 -3.77 10.14 20.27
CA GLN A 270 -3.53 11.20 21.24
C GLN A 270 -4.74 11.38 22.18
N LYS A 271 -4.47 11.68 23.46
CA LYS A 271 -5.51 11.89 24.48
C LYS A 271 -6.42 13.08 24.16
N GLU A 272 -5.89 14.08 23.49
CA GLU A 272 -6.57 15.31 23.10
C GLU A 272 -7.73 15.10 22.14
N THR A 273 -7.78 13.95 21.47
CA THR A 273 -8.90 13.58 20.58
C THR A 273 -10.17 13.19 21.31
N ASN A 274 -10.09 12.86 22.61
CA ASN A 274 -11.16 12.24 23.40
C ASN A 274 -11.66 10.90 22.82
N ILE A 275 -10.91 10.30 21.90
CA ILE A 275 -11.20 8.96 21.35
C ILE A 275 -10.52 7.93 22.24
N SER A 276 -11.30 7.10 22.90
CA SER A 276 -10.81 6.05 23.79
C SER A 276 -11.01 4.67 23.19
N ASN A 277 -10.15 3.72 23.61
CA ASN A 277 -10.25 2.32 23.18
C ASN A 277 -10.28 2.14 21.66
N LEU A 278 -9.53 2.97 20.92
CA LEU A 278 -9.37 2.86 19.47
C LEU A 278 -8.33 1.79 19.15
N LYS A 279 -8.65 0.86 18.25
CA LYS A 279 -7.68 -0.13 17.77
C LYS A 279 -7.16 0.26 16.40
N ILE A 280 -5.85 0.47 16.27
CA ILE A 280 -5.19 0.77 14.98
C ILE A 280 -4.31 -0.38 14.57
N THR A 281 -4.39 -0.74 13.30
CA THR A 281 -3.62 -1.81 12.65
C THR A 281 -3.19 -1.37 11.26
N SER A 282 -2.06 -1.85 10.77
CA SER A 282 -1.58 -1.61 9.41
C SER A 282 -1.20 -2.91 8.72
N LEU A 283 -1.33 -2.96 7.38
CA LEU A 283 -0.83 -4.10 6.61
C LEU A 283 0.69 -4.21 6.66
N VAL A 284 1.39 -3.08 6.74
CA VAL A 284 2.85 -3.03 6.80
C VAL A 284 3.31 -2.28 8.05
N ASP A 285 4.57 -2.46 8.41
CA ASP A 285 5.14 -1.80 9.58
C ASP A 285 5.14 -0.27 9.43
N LEU A 286 4.61 0.42 10.44
CA LEU A 286 4.60 1.87 10.53
C LEU A 286 5.51 2.34 11.68
N ASN A 287 5.36 1.75 12.86
CA ASN A 287 6.18 2.01 14.05
C ASN A 287 5.87 0.98 15.14
N GLN A 288 6.67 0.98 16.22
CA GLN A 288 6.55 0.01 17.32
C GLN A 288 5.23 0.05 18.10
N LYS A 289 4.43 1.12 17.97
CA LYS A 289 3.16 1.28 18.72
C LYS A 289 1.96 0.69 17.99
N ILE A 290 2.07 0.51 16.68
CA ILE A 290 0.98 0.05 15.81
C ILE A 290 1.27 -1.37 15.39
N LYS A 291 0.33 -2.28 15.67
CA LYS A 291 0.48 -3.67 15.22
C LYS A 291 0.40 -3.74 13.70
N SER A 292 1.40 -4.33 13.08
CA SER A 292 1.46 -4.60 11.65
C SER A 292 1.24 -6.08 11.34
N VAL A 293 0.73 -6.33 10.14
CA VAL A 293 0.43 -7.69 9.64
C VAL A 293 1.68 -8.33 9.03
N TYR A 294 2.48 -7.55 8.30
CA TYR A 294 3.65 -7.98 7.54
C TYR A 294 4.87 -7.09 7.79
#